data_147f33e05c60d711ed8c16130b6a3dfa
#
_entry.id   147f33e05c60d711ed8c16130b6a3dfa
#
_cell.length_a   1.000
_cell.length_b   1.000
_cell.length_c   1.000
_cell.angle_alpha   90.00
_cell.angle_beta   90.00
_cell.angle_gamma   90.00
#
_symmetry.space_group_name_H-M   'P 1'
#
loop_
_entity.id
_entity.type
_entity.pdbx_description
1 polymer ?
#
loop_
_entity_poly.entity_id
_entity_poly.type
_entity_poly.pdbx_seq_one_letter_code
_entity_poly.pdbx_strand_id
1 'polypeptide(L)'
;MVVLLAMSSTLMAGDIWVSPKVTLTSALRQAREWRRTGDERAQGGINIYIEGGTYTFHEPVFIRPEDSGTEDSPTVIRSATGEKVVLSGGVRINGWKKQGKFWVADVPTFNGRPLDFRQMWVNGKKAVRARDVEDFEKMNRICSVDEKNEILYVPASAIRKLTDGKGILQAKYAEMVLHQMWCVANLRISSIEIQGDSAAICFHQPESRIQFEHPWPRPMVTTDGHNSAFYLV
;
A
#
# COMPACT_ATOMS: atom_id res chain seq x y z
N MET A 1 46.93 50.43 4.36
CA MET A 1 45.62 49.86 4.72
C MET A 1 45.09 49.13 3.49
N VAL A 2 45.27 47.79 3.44
CA VAL A 2 44.81 46.97 2.33
C VAL A 2 43.38 46.50 2.66
N VAL A 3 42.41 46.97 1.90
CA VAL A 3 41.03 46.53 2.00
C VAL A 3 40.91 45.24 1.19
N LEU A 4 40.85 44.09 1.86
CA LEU A 4 40.44 42.83 1.22
C LEU A 4 38.92 42.91 0.95
N LEU A 5 38.55 43.11 -0.31
CA LEU A 5 37.17 42.82 -0.73
C LEU A 5 37.00 41.29 -0.75
N ALA A 6 36.27 40.76 0.23
CA ALA A 6 35.78 39.39 0.17
C ALA A 6 34.68 39.35 -0.90
N MET A 7 34.98 38.83 -2.08
CA MET A 7 33.98 38.43 -3.06
C MET A 7 33.25 37.23 -2.50
N SER A 8 32.04 37.43 -1.94
CA SER A 8 31.09 36.34 -1.64
C SER A 8 30.59 35.80 -2.98
N SER A 9 31.17 34.73 -3.48
CA SER A 9 30.58 33.96 -4.55
C SER A 9 29.29 33.32 -4.01
N THR A 10 28.15 33.77 -4.49
CA THR A 10 26.90 33.07 -4.26
C THR A 10 26.99 31.70 -4.94
N LEU A 11 27.11 30.66 -4.13
CA LEU A 11 27.08 29.27 -4.62
C LEU A 11 25.71 29.01 -5.21
N MET A 12 25.65 28.72 -6.50
CA MET A 12 24.39 28.41 -7.20
C MET A 12 24.09 26.92 -7.05
N ALA A 13 22.84 26.59 -6.79
CA ALA A 13 22.37 25.21 -6.82
C ALA A 13 22.35 24.68 -8.26
N GLY A 14 22.77 23.43 -8.46
CA GLY A 14 22.69 22.77 -9.75
C GLY A 14 21.29 22.18 -10.00
N ASP A 15 20.81 22.31 -11.23
CA ASP A 15 19.50 21.84 -11.64
C ASP A 15 19.58 20.55 -12.46
N ILE A 16 18.77 19.56 -12.09
CA ILE A 16 18.61 18.29 -12.81
C ILE A 16 17.13 18.17 -13.19
N TRP A 17 16.86 17.80 -14.44
CA TRP A 17 15.50 17.71 -14.95
C TRP A 17 15.06 16.25 -15.15
N VAL A 18 13.92 15.90 -14.59
CA VAL A 18 13.19 14.64 -14.79
C VAL A 18 12.14 14.86 -15.85
N SER A 19 12.12 13.99 -16.85
CA SER A 19 11.21 14.02 -17.99
C SER A 19 10.80 12.60 -18.37
N PRO A 20 9.92 12.38 -19.35
CA PRO A 20 9.65 11.02 -19.84
C PRO A 20 10.89 10.23 -20.31
N LYS A 21 11.99 10.93 -20.62
CA LYS A 21 13.26 10.32 -21.06
C LYS A 21 14.32 10.21 -19.94
N VAL A 22 14.18 10.99 -18.88
CA VAL A 22 15.11 11.04 -17.75
C VAL A 22 14.36 10.68 -16.47
N THR A 23 14.57 9.48 -15.96
CA THR A 23 13.87 8.99 -14.77
C THR A 23 14.32 9.68 -13.48
N LEU A 24 13.47 9.72 -12.45
CA LEU A 24 13.84 10.22 -11.13
C LEU A 24 15.02 9.43 -10.54
N THR A 25 15.09 8.12 -10.77
CA THR A 25 16.23 7.28 -10.36
C THR A 25 17.54 7.72 -11.02
N SER A 26 17.51 8.09 -12.31
CA SER A 26 18.71 8.57 -13.01
C SER A 26 19.10 9.96 -12.54
N ALA A 27 18.14 10.83 -12.23
CA ALA A 27 18.38 12.16 -11.67
C ALA A 27 19.06 12.08 -10.28
N LEU A 28 18.56 11.21 -9.41
CA LEU A 28 19.18 10.93 -8.10
C LEU A 28 20.61 10.38 -8.26
N ARG A 29 20.84 9.48 -9.22
CA ARG A 29 22.18 8.97 -9.51
C ARG A 29 23.13 10.10 -9.95
N GLN A 30 22.67 10.99 -10.80
CA GLN A 30 23.45 12.15 -11.24
C GLN A 30 23.76 13.09 -10.06
N ALA A 31 22.80 13.35 -9.19
CA ALA A 31 22.99 14.15 -7.99
C ALA A 31 24.07 13.56 -7.06
N ARG A 32 24.04 12.25 -6.82
CA ARG A 32 25.07 11.52 -6.05
C ARG A 32 26.45 11.66 -6.70
N GLU A 33 26.52 11.54 -8.02
CA GLU A 33 27.78 11.66 -8.73
C GLU A 33 28.38 13.07 -8.59
N TRP A 34 27.59 14.13 -8.71
CA TRP A 34 28.06 15.50 -8.47
C TRP A 34 28.61 15.68 -7.05
N ARG A 35 27.90 15.14 -6.04
CA ARG A 35 28.38 15.19 -4.65
C ARG A 35 29.67 14.40 -4.46
N ARG A 36 29.71 13.18 -5.00
CA ARG A 36 30.86 12.27 -4.87
C ARG A 36 32.12 12.84 -5.49
N THR A 37 32.01 13.58 -6.60
CA THR A 37 33.14 14.16 -7.31
C THR A 37 33.51 15.58 -6.84
N GLY A 38 32.74 16.16 -5.93
CA GLY A 38 32.91 17.54 -5.51
C GLY A 38 32.59 18.56 -6.61
N ASP A 39 31.66 18.21 -7.51
CA ASP A 39 31.27 19.08 -8.64
C ASP A 39 30.73 20.43 -8.13
N GLU A 40 31.12 21.52 -8.78
CA GLU A 40 30.71 22.89 -8.43
C GLU A 40 29.16 23.03 -8.40
N ARG A 41 28.48 22.32 -9.26
CA ARG A 41 27.01 22.30 -9.32
C ARG A 41 26.33 21.78 -8.04
N ALA A 42 27.05 21.03 -7.21
CA ALA A 42 26.51 20.55 -5.96
C ALA A 42 26.81 21.46 -4.76
N GLN A 43 27.61 22.48 -4.91
CA GLN A 43 28.11 23.31 -3.79
C GLN A 43 26.99 24.14 -3.13
N GLY A 44 26.06 24.71 -3.93
CA GLY A 44 24.92 25.50 -3.44
C GLY A 44 23.64 24.67 -3.30
N GLY A 45 23.72 23.34 -3.36
CA GLY A 45 22.58 22.42 -3.36
C GLY A 45 22.28 21.84 -4.73
N ILE A 46 21.30 20.96 -4.79
CA ILE A 46 20.83 20.31 -6.03
C ILE A 46 19.30 20.38 -6.08
N ASN A 47 18.76 20.98 -7.14
CA ASN A 47 17.33 20.92 -7.43
C ASN A 47 17.06 19.83 -8.47
N ILE A 48 16.15 18.93 -8.18
CA ILE A 48 15.63 17.96 -9.13
C ILE A 48 14.22 18.40 -9.50
N TYR A 49 14.08 19.01 -10.67
CA TYR A 49 12.80 19.44 -11.21
C TYR A 49 12.14 18.33 -12.00
N ILE A 50 10.87 18.09 -11.74
CA ILE A 50 10.08 17.11 -12.47
C ILE A 50 9.13 17.87 -13.39
N GLU A 51 9.23 17.62 -14.69
CA GLU A 51 8.31 18.17 -15.70
C GLU A 51 6.89 17.64 -15.46
N GLY A 52 5.89 18.40 -15.94
CA GLY A 52 4.48 18.02 -15.81
C GLY A 52 4.17 16.68 -16.45
N GLY A 53 3.34 15.89 -15.79
CA GLY A 53 2.93 14.59 -16.30
C GLY A 53 2.68 13.54 -15.21
N THR A 54 2.34 12.35 -15.66
CA THR A 54 2.19 11.17 -14.79
C THR A 54 3.36 10.21 -15.00
N TYR A 55 4.10 9.97 -13.95
CA TYR A 55 5.24 9.07 -13.91
C TYR A 55 4.86 7.79 -13.17
N THR A 56 4.82 6.68 -13.88
CA THR A 56 4.49 5.37 -13.29
C THR A 56 5.76 4.64 -12.91
N PHE A 57 5.83 4.21 -11.64
CA PHE A 57 6.94 3.44 -11.11
C PHE A 57 6.54 1.98 -10.99
N HIS A 58 7.34 1.09 -11.58
CA HIS A 58 7.23 -0.35 -11.45
C HIS A 58 8.17 -0.90 -10.38
N GLU A 59 9.08 -0.06 -9.91
CA GLU A 59 10.07 -0.36 -8.87
C GLU A 59 10.11 0.80 -7.86
N PRO A 60 10.47 0.54 -6.61
CA PRO A 60 10.68 1.60 -5.61
C PRO A 60 11.78 2.57 -6.04
N VAL A 61 11.56 3.85 -5.83
CA VAL A 61 12.60 4.86 -5.93
C VAL A 61 13.29 4.96 -4.57
N PHE A 62 14.57 4.58 -4.53
CA PHE A 62 15.34 4.60 -3.29
C PHE A 62 16.00 5.96 -3.10
N ILE A 63 15.59 6.66 -2.04
CA ILE A 63 16.29 7.83 -1.52
C ILE A 63 17.24 7.33 -0.44
N ARG A 64 18.52 7.58 -0.60
CA ARG A 64 19.60 7.08 0.25
C ARG A 64 20.18 8.20 1.12
N PRO A 65 20.96 7.90 2.16
CA PRO A 65 21.62 8.93 2.94
C PRO A 65 22.48 9.89 2.09
N GLU A 66 23.09 9.40 1.01
CA GLU A 66 23.89 10.20 0.08
C GLU A 66 23.08 11.22 -0.72
N ASP A 67 21.74 11.06 -0.75
CA ASP A 67 20.82 11.98 -1.43
C ASP A 67 20.45 13.19 -0.56
N SER A 68 20.67 13.12 0.76
CA SER A 68 20.13 14.10 1.71
C SER A 68 20.68 15.52 1.54
N GLY A 69 21.95 15.67 1.18
CA GLY A 69 22.62 16.98 1.20
C GLY A 69 22.91 17.45 2.63
N THR A 70 23.23 18.73 2.75
CA THR A 70 23.51 19.44 4.00
C THR A 70 22.63 20.68 4.11
N GLU A 71 22.68 21.39 5.23
CA GLU A 71 21.98 22.66 5.41
C GLU A 71 22.38 23.69 4.33
N ASP A 72 23.66 23.80 4.03
CA ASP A 72 24.21 24.74 3.03
C ASP A 72 24.10 24.23 1.59
N SER A 73 23.88 22.92 1.41
CA SER A 73 23.79 22.25 0.10
C SER A 73 22.66 21.19 0.11
N PRO A 74 21.39 21.59 0.20
CA PRO A 74 20.26 20.67 0.26
C PRO A 74 20.00 19.97 -1.10
N THR A 75 19.37 18.81 -1.07
CA THR A 75 18.76 18.20 -2.26
C THR A 75 17.26 18.42 -2.22
N VAL A 76 16.72 19.11 -3.23
CA VAL A 76 15.30 19.45 -3.33
C VAL A 76 14.69 18.77 -4.54
N ILE A 77 13.67 17.94 -4.32
CA ILE A 77 12.88 17.31 -5.39
C ILE A 77 11.53 18.00 -5.45
N ARG A 78 11.18 18.58 -6.59
CA ARG A 78 9.94 19.34 -6.75
C ARG A 78 9.42 19.31 -8.18
N SER A 79 8.14 19.63 -8.37
CA SER A 79 7.61 19.89 -9.71
C SER A 79 8.25 21.15 -10.32
N ALA A 80 8.38 21.19 -11.62
CA ALA A 80 8.66 22.43 -12.35
C ALA A 80 7.56 23.46 -12.07
N THR A 81 7.92 24.75 -12.12
CA THR A 81 6.99 25.82 -11.76
C THR A 81 5.72 25.80 -12.63
N GLY A 82 4.55 25.79 -11.99
CA GLY A 82 3.25 25.76 -12.68
C GLY A 82 2.85 24.40 -13.23
N GLU A 83 3.67 23.37 -13.07
CA GLU A 83 3.44 22.04 -13.62
C GLU A 83 2.71 21.12 -12.62
N LYS A 84 1.80 20.30 -13.13
CA LYS A 84 1.15 19.25 -12.35
C LYS A 84 1.87 17.92 -12.55
N VAL A 85 2.50 17.44 -11.50
CA VAL A 85 3.23 16.17 -11.46
C VAL A 85 2.44 15.15 -10.65
N VAL A 86 2.31 13.93 -11.17
CA VAL A 86 1.75 12.77 -10.48
C VAL A 86 2.78 11.65 -10.49
N LEU A 87 3.24 11.26 -9.32
CA LEU A 87 4.08 10.07 -9.13
C LEU A 87 3.17 8.91 -8.72
N SER A 88 3.16 7.83 -9.48
CA SER A 88 2.22 6.72 -9.27
C SER A 88 2.92 5.37 -9.28
N GLY A 89 2.69 4.56 -8.25
CA GLY A 89 3.02 3.12 -8.25
C GLY A 89 1.86 2.23 -8.73
N GLY A 90 0.77 2.83 -9.18
CA GLY A 90 -0.42 2.10 -9.63
C GLY A 90 -0.30 1.59 -11.06
N VAL A 91 -1.04 0.54 -11.37
CA VAL A 91 -1.20 0.00 -12.72
C VAL A 91 -2.57 0.38 -13.25
N ARG A 92 -2.61 0.89 -14.49
CA ARG A 92 -3.87 1.26 -15.12
C ARG A 92 -4.66 0.02 -15.54
N ILE A 93 -5.91 -0.06 -15.11
CA ILE A 93 -6.86 -1.09 -15.56
C ILE A 93 -7.60 -0.57 -16.78
N ASN A 94 -7.50 -1.29 -17.89
CA ASN A 94 -8.12 -0.96 -19.16
C ASN A 94 -9.13 -2.05 -19.58
N GLY A 95 -9.82 -1.86 -20.70
CA GLY A 95 -10.69 -2.89 -21.26
C GLY A 95 -12.02 -3.08 -20.52
N TRP A 96 -12.48 -2.04 -19.81
CA TRP A 96 -13.75 -2.05 -19.11
C TRP A 96 -14.93 -2.31 -20.04
N LYS A 97 -15.77 -3.29 -19.66
CA LYS A 97 -16.99 -3.67 -20.38
C LYS A 97 -18.19 -3.58 -19.44
N LYS A 98 -19.32 -3.11 -19.95
CA LYS A 98 -20.56 -3.11 -19.19
C LYS A 98 -21.18 -4.51 -19.20
N GLN A 99 -21.46 -5.08 -18.04
CA GLN A 99 -22.12 -6.37 -17.85
C GLN A 99 -23.30 -6.19 -16.87
N GLY A 100 -24.51 -6.07 -17.42
CA GLY A 100 -25.68 -5.70 -16.64
C GLY A 100 -25.51 -4.34 -15.97
N LYS A 101 -25.60 -4.31 -14.65
CA LYS A 101 -25.37 -3.09 -13.82
C LYS A 101 -23.91 -2.85 -13.43
N PHE A 102 -23.00 -3.74 -13.77
CA PHE A 102 -21.59 -3.68 -13.39
C PHE A 102 -20.70 -3.23 -14.56
N TRP A 103 -19.56 -2.66 -14.23
CA TRP A 103 -18.42 -2.53 -15.12
C TRP A 103 -17.40 -3.60 -14.75
N VAL A 104 -16.93 -4.34 -15.73
CA VAL A 104 -16.01 -5.48 -15.54
C VAL A 104 -14.79 -5.27 -16.41
N ALA A 105 -13.61 -5.57 -15.87
CA ALA A 105 -12.35 -5.61 -16.59
C ALA A 105 -11.51 -6.77 -16.09
N ASP A 106 -10.65 -7.29 -16.95
CA ASP A 106 -9.67 -8.28 -16.55
C ASP A 106 -8.63 -7.65 -15.62
N VAL A 107 -8.22 -8.41 -14.60
CA VAL A 107 -7.16 -7.98 -13.71
C VAL A 107 -5.83 -7.95 -14.48
N PRO A 108 -5.10 -6.82 -14.49
CA PRO A 108 -3.81 -6.75 -15.13
C PRO A 108 -2.83 -7.80 -14.57
N THR A 109 -1.93 -8.29 -15.43
CA THR A 109 -0.85 -9.18 -15.01
C THR A 109 0.47 -8.41 -14.91
N PHE A 110 1.29 -8.78 -13.95
CA PHE A 110 2.66 -8.29 -13.81
C PHE A 110 3.59 -9.49 -13.63
N ASN A 111 4.64 -9.59 -14.44
CA ASN A 111 5.55 -10.73 -14.47
C ASN A 111 4.81 -12.09 -14.58
N GLY A 112 3.78 -12.16 -15.42
CA GLY A 112 3.02 -13.39 -15.67
C GLY A 112 2.03 -13.79 -14.57
N ARG A 113 1.85 -12.96 -13.52
CA ARG A 113 0.89 -13.21 -12.44
C ARG A 113 -0.18 -12.12 -12.42
N PRO A 114 -1.45 -12.46 -12.16
CA PRO A 114 -2.47 -11.46 -11.90
C PRO A 114 -2.06 -10.59 -10.72
N LEU A 115 -2.33 -9.27 -10.83
CA LEU A 115 -2.09 -8.34 -9.74
C LEU A 115 -3.06 -8.60 -8.59
N ASP A 116 -2.53 -8.80 -7.40
CA ASP A 116 -3.29 -8.81 -6.17
C ASP A 116 -3.25 -7.40 -5.55
N PHE A 117 -4.32 -6.63 -5.77
CA PHE A 117 -4.42 -5.27 -5.26
C PHE A 117 -5.65 -5.10 -4.39
N ARG A 118 -5.52 -4.28 -3.34
CA ARG A 118 -6.59 -3.95 -2.40
C ARG A 118 -7.07 -2.52 -2.48
N GLN A 119 -6.46 -1.73 -3.33
CA GLN A 119 -6.81 -0.32 -3.52
C GLN A 119 -6.97 -0.02 -5.00
N MET A 120 -8.06 0.67 -5.34
CA MET A 120 -8.35 1.12 -6.68
C MET A 120 -8.81 2.57 -6.65
N TRP A 121 -8.44 3.33 -7.66
CA TRP A 121 -8.91 4.70 -7.86
C TRP A 121 -9.68 4.79 -9.18
N VAL A 122 -10.83 5.41 -9.13
CA VAL A 122 -11.67 5.69 -10.30
C VAL A 122 -11.80 7.20 -10.41
N ASN A 123 -11.38 7.76 -11.53
CA ASN A 123 -11.40 9.22 -11.76
C ASN A 123 -10.74 10.03 -10.62
N GLY A 124 -9.61 9.54 -10.11
CA GLY A 124 -8.85 10.20 -9.05
C GLY A 124 -9.44 10.03 -7.64
N LYS A 125 -10.53 9.31 -7.47
CA LYS A 125 -11.13 9.01 -6.17
C LYS A 125 -10.90 7.55 -5.80
N LYS A 126 -10.52 7.30 -4.55
CA LYS A 126 -10.37 5.95 -4.02
C LYS A 126 -11.73 5.25 -4.01
N ALA A 127 -11.82 4.11 -4.68
CA ALA A 127 -13.01 3.28 -4.66
C ALA A 127 -13.11 2.51 -3.34
N VAL A 128 -14.33 2.25 -2.91
CA VAL A 128 -14.61 1.38 -1.77
C VAL A 128 -14.64 -0.07 -2.27
N ARG A 129 -13.82 -0.94 -1.69
CA ARG A 129 -13.89 -2.37 -1.94
C ARG A 129 -15.21 -2.91 -1.38
N ALA A 130 -15.92 -3.72 -2.18
CA ALA A 130 -17.17 -4.32 -1.72
C ALA A 130 -16.94 -5.12 -0.44
N ARG A 131 -17.81 -4.91 0.55
CA ARG A 131 -17.73 -5.55 1.86
C ARG A 131 -19.12 -5.65 2.48
N ASP A 132 -19.28 -6.54 3.43
CA ASP A 132 -20.58 -6.81 4.07
C ASP A 132 -20.99 -5.71 5.07
N VAL A 133 -20.02 -5.00 5.67
CA VAL A 133 -20.26 -3.93 6.64
C VAL A 133 -19.20 -2.84 6.56
N GLU A 134 -19.60 -1.59 6.70
CA GLU A 134 -18.68 -0.43 6.68
C GLU A 134 -18.40 0.16 8.07
N ASP A 135 -19.44 0.21 8.89
CA ASP A 135 -19.41 0.82 10.22
C ASP A 135 -18.72 -0.13 11.21
N PHE A 136 -17.63 0.31 11.81
CA PHE A 136 -16.85 -0.47 12.76
C PHE A 136 -17.68 -0.99 13.94
N GLU A 137 -18.63 -0.18 14.45
CA GLU A 137 -19.47 -0.56 15.58
C GLU A 137 -20.47 -1.67 15.22
N LYS A 138 -20.78 -1.82 13.93
CA LYS A 138 -21.68 -2.86 13.41
C LYS A 138 -20.94 -4.10 12.90
N MET A 139 -19.61 -4.09 12.91
CA MET A 139 -18.82 -5.25 12.51
C MET A 139 -19.05 -6.40 13.47
N ASN A 140 -19.09 -7.61 12.92
CA ASN A 140 -19.11 -8.81 13.72
C ASN A 140 -17.82 -8.92 14.55
N ARG A 141 -17.92 -9.63 15.67
CA ARG A 141 -16.78 -9.90 16.56
C ARG A 141 -16.49 -11.41 16.53
N ILE A 142 -15.20 -11.77 16.63
CA ILE A 142 -14.83 -13.17 16.76
C ILE A 142 -15.36 -13.72 18.09
N CYS A 143 -15.66 -15.03 18.14
CA CYS A 143 -16.12 -15.71 19.35
C CYS A 143 -14.95 -16.23 20.17
N SER A 144 -14.03 -16.94 19.51
CA SER A 144 -12.85 -17.54 20.14
C SER A 144 -11.76 -17.79 19.11
N VAL A 145 -10.57 -18.14 19.61
CA VAL A 145 -9.35 -18.42 18.83
C VAL A 145 -8.79 -19.77 19.28
N ASP A 146 -8.53 -20.64 18.32
CA ASP A 146 -7.70 -21.84 18.52
C ASP A 146 -6.34 -21.59 17.85
N GLU A 147 -5.40 -21.06 18.61
CA GLU A 147 -4.06 -20.73 18.12
C GLU A 147 -3.31 -21.96 17.61
N LYS A 148 -3.48 -23.11 18.28
CA LYS A 148 -2.77 -24.34 17.92
C LYS A 148 -3.17 -24.91 16.59
N ASN A 149 -4.45 -24.81 16.24
CA ASN A 149 -5.00 -25.34 15.00
C ASN A 149 -5.21 -24.23 13.94
N GLU A 150 -4.84 -22.99 14.24
CA GLU A 150 -4.98 -21.81 13.36
C GLU A 150 -6.44 -21.56 12.94
N ILE A 151 -7.38 -21.62 13.90
CA ILE A 151 -8.83 -21.48 13.66
C ILE A 151 -9.37 -20.24 14.37
N LEU A 152 -10.17 -19.43 13.65
CA LEU A 152 -11.03 -18.43 14.26
C LEU A 152 -12.47 -18.91 14.29
N TYR A 153 -13.09 -18.81 15.47
CA TYR A 153 -14.52 -19.04 15.62
C TYR A 153 -15.27 -17.71 15.59
N VAL A 154 -16.31 -17.66 14.77
CA VAL A 154 -17.14 -16.46 14.57
C VAL A 154 -18.63 -16.83 14.67
N PRO A 155 -19.55 -15.86 14.85
CA PRO A 155 -20.97 -16.15 14.77
C PRO A 155 -21.34 -16.75 13.40
N ALA A 156 -22.05 -17.88 13.38
CA ALA A 156 -22.46 -18.54 12.14
C ALA A 156 -23.31 -17.60 11.25
N SER A 157 -24.09 -16.70 11.86
CA SER A 157 -24.91 -15.70 11.17
C SER A 157 -24.08 -14.75 10.29
N ALA A 158 -22.84 -14.43 10.69
CA ALA A 158 -21.95 -13.56 9.93
C ALA A 158 -21.47 -14.19 8.62
N ILE A 159 -21.47 -15.52 8.53
CA ILE A 159 -20.85 -16.29 7.43
C ILE A 159 -21.87 -16.94 6.51
N ARG A 160 -23.11 -17.04 6.92
CA ARG A 160 -24.17 -17.76 6.16
C ARG A 160 -24.31 -17.31 4.70
N LYS A 161 -23.99 -16.04 4.40
CA LYS A 161 -24.03 -15.51 3.03
C LYS A 161 -22.92 -16.04 2.12
N LEU A 162 -21.83 -16.57 2.70
CA LEU A 162 -20.69 -17.14 1.96
C LEU A 162 -20.80 -18.66 1.81
N THR A 163 -21.84 -19.27 2.38
CA THR A 163 -22.01 -20.71 2.33
C THR A 163 -23.33 -21.06 1.67
N ASP A 164 -23.48 -22.30 1.25
CA ASP A 164 -24.72 -22.86 0.69
C ASP A 164 -25.76 -23.28 1.79
N GLY A 165 -25.54 -22.84 3.03
CA GLY A 165 -26.31 -23.28 4.19
C GLY A 165 -25.84 -24.62 4.78
N LYS A 166 -24.95 -25.34 4.08
CA LYS A 166 -24.34 -26.61 4.52
C LYS A 166 -22.90 -26.44 5.00
N GLY A 167 -22.39 -25.21 5.00
CA GLY A 167 -21.03 -24.89 5.38
C GLY A 167 -20.02 -24.88 4.22
N ILE A 168 -20.48 -25.07 2.98
CA ILE A 168 -19.61 -25.05 1.82
C ILE A 168 -19.34 -23.61 1.40
N LEU A 169 -18.06 -23.25 1.25
CA LEU A 169 -17.66 -21.94 0.82
C LEU A 169 -18.02 -21.69 -0.66
N GLN A 170 -18.91 -20.73 -0.92
CA GLN A 170 -19.35 -20.35 -2.26
C GLN A 170 -18.40 -19.38 -2.96
N ALA A 171 -17.58 -18.64 -2.20
CA ALA A 171 -16.72 -17.58 -2.73
C ALA A 171 -15.23 -17.97 -2.64
N LYS A 172 -14.68 -18.42 -3.76
CA LYS A 172 -13.26 -18.84 -3.88
C LYS A 172 -12.24 -17.79 -3.44
N TYR A 173 -12.64 -16.52 -3.50
CA TYR A 173 -11.74 -15.39 -3.20
C TYR A 173 -12.20 -14.58 -1.98
N ALA A 174 -13.02 -15.17 -1.13
CA ALA A 174 -13.46 -14.49 0.09
C ALA A 174 -12.29 -14.24 1.03
N GLU A 175 -12.25 -13.02 1.56
CA GLU A 175 -11.28 -12.62 2.56
C GLU A 175 -11.99 -12.14 3.82
N MET A 176 -11.38 -12.41 4.96
CA MET A 176 -11.71 -11.79 6.23
C MET A 176 -10.74 -10.67 6.50
N VAL A 177 -11.26 -9.48 6.77
CA VAL A 177 -10.47 -8.36 7.27
C VAL A 177 -10.70 -8.27 8.77
N LEU A 178 -9.66 -8.63 9.52
CA LEU A 178 -9.69 -8.72 10.98
C LEU A 178 -9.01 -7.50 11.60
N HIS A 179 -9.75 -6.77 12.42
CA HIS A 179 -9.23 -5.65 13.19
C HIS A 179 -8.61 -6.16 14.49
N GLN A 180 -7.37 -5.81 14.69
CA GLN A 180 -6.61 -6.16 15.89
C GLN A 180 -6.10 -4.88 16.55
N MET A 181 -5.48 -5.00 17.72
CA MET A 181 -4.84 -3.86 18.35
C MET A 181 -3.71 -3.32 17.44
N TRP A 182 -3.91 -2.09 16.92
CA TRP A 182 -2.96 -1.35 16.09
C TRP A 182 -2.63 -1.94 14.71
N CYS A 183 -3.32 -3.00 14.29
CA CYS A 183 -3.17 -3.51 12.93
C CYS A 183 -4.47 -4.09 12.37
N VAL A 184 -4.45 -4.33 11.07
CA VAL A 184 -5.53 -4.99 10.33
C VAL A 184 -4.92 -6.15 9.53
N ALA A 185 -5.42 -7.36 9.75
CA ALA A 185 -5.03 -8.54 8.97
C ALA A 185 -6.03 -8.79 7.84
N ASN A 186 -5.54 -9.06 6.63
CA ASN A 186 -6.33 -9.52 5.50
C ASN A 186 -6.04 -11.00 5.28
N LEU A 187 -7.00 -11.85 5.55
CA LEU A 187 -6.84 -13.31 5.60
C LEU A 187 -7.74 -13.95 4.55
N ARG A 188 -7.15 -14.64 3.57
CA ARG A 188 -7.91 -15.40 2.57
C ARG A 188 -8.50 -16.66 3.22
N ILE A 189 -9.80 -16.83 3.09
CA ILE A 189 -10.51 -17.95 3.70
C ILE A 189 -10.27 -19.22 2.87
N SER A 190 -9.77 -20.27 3.52
CA SER A 190 -9.56 -21.59 2.90
C SER A 190 -10.73 -22.52 3.12
N SER A 191 -11.33 -22.48 4.31
CA SER A 191 -12.51 -23.30 4.64
C SER A 191 -13.37 -22.65 5.72
N ILE A 192 -14.65 -22.99 5.72
CA ILE A 192 -15.62 -22.62 6.73
C ILE A 192 -16.39 -23.87 7.12
N GLU A 193 -16.53 -24.11 8.41
CA GLU A 193 -17.36 -25.19 8.97
C GLU A 193 -18.34 -24.61 9.98
N ILE A 194 -19.64 -24.76 9.71
CA ILE A 194 -20.69 -24.28 10.62
C ILE A 194 -20.92 -25.32 11.71
N GLN A 195 -20.81 -24.89 12.96
CA GLN A 195 -20.94 -25.67 14.17
C GLN A 195 -22.00 -25.02 15.08
N GLY A 196 -23.29 -25.32 14.84
CA GLY A 196 -24.38 -24.69 15.57
C GLY A 196 -24.49 -23.19 15.32
N ASP A 197 -24.33 -22.39 16.36
CA ASP A 197 -24.38 -20.92 16.30
C ASP A 197 -23.02 -20.27 16.00
N SER A 198 -21.96 -21.06 15.90
CA SER A 198 -20.63 -20.61 15.52
C SER A 198 -20.17 -21.23 14.20
N ALA A 199 -19.15 -20.65 13.60
CA ALA A 199 -18.47 -21.19 12.44
C ALA A 199 -16.95 -21.14 12.67
N ALA A 200 -16.30 -22.26 12.39
CA ALA A 200 -14.84 -22.38 12.36
C ALA A 200 -14.31 -21.90 11.01
N ILE A 201 -13.38 -20.98 11.01
CA ILE A 201 -12.76 -20.43 9.79
C ILE A 201 -11.29 -20.75 9.82
N CYS A 202 -10.81 -21.40 8.75
CA CYS A 202 -9.39 -21.57 8.46
C CYS A 202 -8.97 -20.66 7.28
N PHE A 203 -7.68 -20.36 7.22
CA PHE A 203 -7.14 -19.45 6.23
C PHE A 203 -6.07 -20.13 5.36
N HIS A 204 -5.79 -19.54 4.21
CA HIS A 204 -4.70 -20.01 3.36
C HIS A 204 -3.33 -19.72 3.98
N GLN A 205 -2.34 -20.53 3.60
CA GLN A 205 -0.95 -20.27 3.93
C GLN A 205 -0.31 -19.30 2.90
N PRO A 206 0.70 -18.49 3.27
CA PRO A 206 1.37 -18.44 4.59
C PRO A 206 0.71 -17.51 5.61
N GLU A 207 -0.36 -16.76 5.22
CA GLU A 207 -0.96 -15.75 6.08
C GLU A 207 -1.55 -16.32 7.37
N SER A 208 -2.09 -17.55 7.33
CA SER A 208 -2.60 -18.23 8.51
C SER A 208 -1.50 -18.40 9.56
N ARG A 209 -0.42 -19.09 9.20
CA ARG A 209 0.71 -19.32 10.10
C ARG A 209 1.28 -18.02 10.63
N ILE A 210 1.52 -17.03 9.77
CA ILE A 210 2.06 -15.72 10.18
C ILE A 210 1.15 -15.07 11.22
N GLN A 211 -0.19 -15.16 11.02
CA GLN A 211 -1.16 -14.55 11.91
C GLN A 211 -1.21 -15.22 13.30
N PHE A 212 -1.12 -16.55 13.37
CA PHE A 212 -1.27 -17.30 14.62
C PHE A 212 0.04 -17.54 15.36
N GLU A 213 1.16 -17.72 14.68
CA GLU A 213 2.49 -17.89 15.29
C GLU A 213 3.11 -16.57 15.75
N HIS A 214 2.65 -15.42 15.23
CA HIS A 214 3.22 -14.13 15.58
C HIS A 214 2.88 -13.78 17.04
N PRO A 215 3.88 -13.39 17.87
CA PRO A 215 3.63 -13.12 19.28
C PRO A 215 2.68 -11.94 19.50
N TRP A 216 2.62 -11.01 18.55
CA TRP A 216 1.80 -9.81 18.61
C TRP A 216 1.90 -9.01 17.29
N PRO A 217 0.81 -8.39 16.78
CA PRO A 217 -0.56 -8.41 17.29
C PRO A 217 -1.28 -9.71 16.97
N ARG A 218 -2.25 -10.09 17.81
CA ARG A 218 -3.04 -11.30 17.70
C ARG A 218 -4.54 -11.01 17.56
N PRO A 219 -5.34 -11.96 17.08
CA PRO A 219 -6.77 -11.95 17.28
C PRO A 219 -7.07 -11.87 18.78
N MET A 220 -7.88 -10.90 19.19
CA MET A 220 -8.17 -10.70 20.62
C MET A 220 -9.54 -11.22 20.98
N VAL A 221 -9.61 -11.96 22.07
CA VAL A 221 -10.84 -12.31 22.78
C VAL A 221 -10.69 -11.80 24.21
N THR A 222 -11.61 -10.94 24.62
CA THR A 222 -11.54 -10.27 25.91
C THR A 222 -12.76 -10.63 26.77
N THR A 223 -12.61 -10.57 28.08
CA THR A 223 -13.70 -10.89 29.02
C THR A 223 -14.81 -9.86 29.06
N ASP A 224 -14.54 -8.65 28.61
CA ASP A 224 -15.48 -7.53 28.54
C ASP A 224 -16.19 -7.40 27.17
N GLY A 225 -15.96 -8.37 26.26
CA GLY A 225 -16.59 -8.41 24.96
C GLY A 225 -15.97 -7.53 23.87
N HIS A 226 -14.83 -6.86 24.14
CA HIS A 226 -14.07 -6.11 23.14
C HIS A 226 -13.22 -7.02 22.25
N ASN A 227 -13.86 -8.07 21.72
CA ASN A 227 -13.21 -8.99 20.79
C ASN A 227 -12.84 -8.31 19.46
N SER A 228 -11.84 -8.87 18.77
CA SER A 228 -11.46 -8.41 17.44
C SER A 228 -12.67 -8.35 16.50
N ALA A 229 -12.86 -7.18 15.89
CA ALA A 229 -13.89 -6.95 14.90
C ALA A 229 -13.45 -7.49 13.55
N PHE A 230 -14.40 -7.90 12.72
CA PHE A 230 -14.10 -8.30 11.36
C PHE A 230 -15.21 -7.93 10.38
N TYR A 231 -14.84 -7.87 9.11
CA TYR A 231 -15.78 -7.86 7.99
C TYR A 231 -15.27 -8.78 6.87
N LEU A 232 -16.19 -9.11 5.97
CA LEU A 232 -15.93 -9.98 4.83
C LEU A 232 -15.88 -9.17 3.52
N VAL A 233 -15.01 -9.62 2.62
CA VAL A 233 -14.77 -9.00 1.30
C VAL A 233 -14.89 -10.05 0.20
#